data_e049213559c1ad2f98e867036df2170b
#
_entry.id   e049213559c1ad2f98e867036df2170b
#
_cell.length_a   1.000
_cell.length_b   1.000
_cell.length_c   1.000
_cell.angle_alpha   90.00
_cell.angle_beta   90.00
_cell.angle_gamma   90.00
#
_symmetry.space_group_name_H-M   'P 1'
#
loop_
_entity.id
_entity.type
_entity.pdbx_description
1 polymer ?
#
loop_
_entity_poly.entity_id
_entity_poly.type
_entity_poly.pdbx_seq_one_letter_code
_entity_poly.pdbx_strand_id
1 'polypeptide(L)'
;GADSLCIKDMAGLLTPYNAEILVKALKEAVDLPIDIHTHYTSGVASMTYLKAVEAGADMIDTAMSPFSMGTSQPATEVMVETFKGTPYDTGLDQEKLAEIADYFRPMREEALKSGLMNTKVLGVDINTLRYQVPGGMLSNLVSQLKEARAEDKYYDVLKEIPRVRKDFGEPPLVTPSSQIVGTQAVLNVLMGERYKMFTKESKKLLMGEFGQTVKPFDKEVQKKAIGDAKPITCRPADLIEPQLEKIEAEMKQWKQQDEDVLTYALFPQVAKEFFESRPAKKPPVEKREILKAAAPEVKKAPVSTEEMDGNGINTWAGRKSESYQI
;
A
#
# COMPACT_ATOMS: atom_id res chain seq x y z
N GLY A 1 14.97 3.29 -15.52
CA GLY A 1 13.65 3.85 -15.35
C GLY A 1 12.74 2.92 -14.57
N ALA A 2 11.48 3.29 -14.47
CA ALA A 2 10.45 2.42 -13.93
C ALA A 2 9.91 1.49 -15.03
N ASP A 3 9.46 0.28 -14.64
CA ASP A 3 8.86 -0.69 -15.56
C ASP A 3 7.33 -0.64 -15.53
N SER A 4 6.76 -0.13 -14.46
CA SER A 4 5.32 0.11 -14.27
C SER A 4 5.07 1.27 -13.30
N LEU A 5 3.83 1.76 -13.25
CA LEU A 5 3.39 2.78 -12.30
C LEU A 5 2.21 2.23 -11.49
N CYS A 6 2.37 2.13 -10.16
CA CYS A 6 1.33 1.65 -9.28
C CYS A 6 0.63 2.80 -8.56
N ILE A 7 -0.71 2.83 -8.64
CA ILE A 7 -1.56 3.68 -7.80
C ILE A 7 -1.78 2.95 -6.49
N LYS A 8 -1.11 3.41 -5.42
CA LYS A 8 -1.11 2.78 -4.09
C LYS A 8 -2.14 3.45 -3.17
N ASP A 9 -3.35 2.94 -3.15
CA ASP A 9 -4.45 3.43 -2.31
C ASP A 9 -4.62 2.58 -1.05
N MET A 10 -3.85 2.90 -0.02
CA MET A 10 -3.80 2.15 1.24
C MET A 10 -5.04 2.27 2.11
N ALA A 11 -5.91 3.24 1.85
CA ALA A 11 -7.09 3.51 2.66
C ALA A 11 -8.41 3.21 1.95
N GLY A 12 -8.38 2.82 0.66
CA GLY A 12 -9.58 2.61 -0.14
C GLY A 12 -10.31 3.93 -0.41
N LEU A 13 -9.57 5.01 -0.69
CA LEU A 13 -10.12 6.35 -0.94
C LEU A 13 -10.45 6.57 -2.41
N LEU A 14 -9.86 5.79 -3.31
CA LEU A 14 -10.07 5.91 -4.74
C LEU A 14 -11.47 5.44 -5.11
N THR A 15 -12.35 6.39 -5.41
CA THR A 15 -13.71 6.08 -5.83
C THR A 15 -13.75 5.68 -7.31
N PRO A 16 -14.77 4.92 -7.79
CA PRO A 16 -14.79 4.38 -9.15
C PRO A 16 -14.59 5.42 -10.25
N TYR A 17 -15.30 6.53 -10.20
CA TYR A 17 -15.19 7.57 -11.25
C TYR A 17 -13.89 8.39 -11.14
N ASN A 18 -13.33 8.54 -9.93
CA ASN A 18 -12.01 9.15 -9.78
C ASN A 18 -10.91 8.22 -10.31
N ALA A 19 -11.06 6.91 -10.17
CA ALA A 19 -10.16 5.94 -10.79
C ALA A 19 -10.17 6.05 -12.31
N GLU A 20 -11.36 6.14 -12.92
CA GLU A 20 -11.50 6.33 -14.36
C GLU A 20 -10.77 7.59 -14.85
N ILE A 21 -10.97 8.73 -14.17
CA ILE A 21 -10.31 10.00 -14.51
C ILE A 21 -8.80 9.88 -14.37
N LEU A 22 -8.33 9.32 -13.24
CA LEU A 22 -6.90 9.22 -12.93
C LEU A 22 -6.18 8.28 -13.89
N VAL A 23 -6.74 7.09 -14.16
CA VAL A 23 -6.14 6.12 -15.07
C VAL A 23 -6.05 6.67 -16.49
N LYS A 24 -7.12 7.31 -17.00
CA LYS A 24 -7.08 7.96 -18.32
C LYS A 24 -5.98 9.01 -18.40
N ALA A 25 -5.88 9.90 -17.41
CA ALA A 25 -4.85 10.92 -17.37
C ALA A 25 -3.43 10.34 -17.31
N LEU A 26 -3.23 9.24 -16.56
CA LEU A 26 -1.93 8.56 -16.50
C LEU A 26 -1.58 7.88 -17.81
N LYS A 27 -2.53 7.20 -18.46
CA LYS A 27 -2.31 6.57 -19.80
C LYS A 27 -2.00 7.60 -20.88
N GLU A 28 -2.46 8.84 -20.74
CA GLU A 28 -2.10 9.95 -21.63
C GLU A 28 -0.69 10.52 -21.31
N ALA A 29 -0.28 10.49 -20.06
CA ALA A 29 0.95 11.12 -19.59
C ALA A 29 2.19 10.22 -19.68
N VAL A 30 2.04 8.89 -19.56
CA VAL A 30 3.14 7.92 -19.52
C VAL A 30 2.83 6.69 -20.35
N ASP A 31 3.86 6.16 -21.04
CA ASP A 31 3.78 4.90 -21.78
C ASP A 31 4.32 3.75 -20.91
N LEU A 32 3.68 3.55 -19.75
CA LEU A 32 3.99 2.49 -18.81
C LEU A 32 2.73 1.72 -18.44
N PRO A 33 2.84 0.42 -18.10
CA PRO A 33 1.75 -0.32 -17.48
C PRO A 33 1.31 0.37 -16.18
N ILE A 34 -0.01 0.47 -16.00
CA ILE A 34 -0.64 1.05 -14.80
C ILE A 34 -1.21 -0.06 -13.95
N ASP A 35 -0.74 -0.15 -12.72
CA ASP A 35 -1.21 -1.04 -11.69
C ASP A 35 -2.08 -0.30 -10.67
N ILE A 36 -3.18 -0.94 -10.24
CA ILE A 36 -4.07 -0.38 -9.22
C ILE A 36 -4.06 -1.28 -7.98
N HIS A 37 -3.57 -0.72 -6.89
CA HIS A 37 -3.64 -1.33 -5.57
C HIS A 37 -4.57 -0.50 -4.68
N THR A 38 -5.75 -1.01 -4.35
CA THR A 38 -6.66 -0.34 -3.41
C THR A 38 -7.19 -1.31 -2.36
N HIS A 39 -7.34 -0.81 -1.12
CA HIS A 39 -7.93 -1.57 -0.01
C HIS A 39 -9.45 -1.46 -0.02
N TYR A 40 -10.11 -2.50 0.49
CA TYR A 40 -11.58 -2.60 0.48
C TYR A 40 -12.26 -1.89 1.67
N THR A 41 -11.51 -1.13 2.46
CA THR A 41 -11.96 -0.54 3.74
C THR A 41 -13.22 0.31 3.59
N SER A 42 -13.34 1.08 2.51
CA SER A 42 -14.53 1.91 2.21
C SER A 42 -15.69 1.15 1.55
N GLY A 43 -15.44 -0.07 1.06
CA GLY A 43 -16.44 -0.90 0.37
C GLY A 43 -16.57 -0.65 -1.14
N VAL A 44 -15.79 0.28 -1.73
CA VAL A 44 -15.93 0.64 -3.16
C VAL A 44 -14.90 -0.02 -4.07
N ALA A 45 -13.91 -0.72 -3.53
CA ALA A 45 -12.72 -1.14 -4.27
C ALA A 45 -12.99 -2.04 -5.49
N SER A 46 -13.94 -2.98 -5.44
CA SER A 46 -14.29 -3.79 -6.63
C SER A 46 -14.87 -2.95 -7.76
N MET A 47 -15.71 -1.96 -7.44
CA MET A 47 -16.25 -1.02 -8.43
C MET A 47 -15.16 -0.09 -8.95
N THR A 48 -14.21 0.28 -8.10
CA THR A 48 -13.03 1.05 -8.48
C THR A 48 -12.17 0.30 -9.48
N TYR A 49 -11.90 -0.99 -9.24
CA TYR A 49 -11.16 -1.85 -10.16
C TYR A 49 -11.88 -2.00 -11.50
N LEU A 50 -13.20 -2.24 -11.48
CA LEU A 50 -13.97 -2.31 -12.72
C LEU A 50 -13.79 -1.05 -13.56
N LYS A 51 -13.97 0.13 -12.94
CA LYS A 51 -13.81 1.41 -13.64
C LYS A 51 -12.36 1.71 -14.08
N ALA A 52 -11.37 1.31 -13.28
CA ALA A 52 -9.98 1.45 -13.63
C ALA A 52 -9.58 0.59 -14.84
N VAL A 53 -10.02 -0.67 -14.87
CA VAL A 53 -9.76 -1.60 -15.99
C VAL A 53 -10.45 -1.11 -17.26
N GLU A 54 -11.72 -0.69 -17.20
CA GLU A 54 -12.41 -0.06 -18.32
C GLU A 54 -11.70 1.21 -18.85
N ALA A 55 -11.01 1.93 -17.95
CA ALA A 55 -10.23 3.12 -18.31
C ALA A 55 -8.83 2.83 -18.87
N GLY A 56 -8.39 1.55 -18.85
CA GLY A 56 -7.12 1.09 -19.40
C GLY A 56 -6.05 0.76 -18.39
N ALA A 57 -6.39 0.51 -17.11
CA ALA A 57 -5.44 -0.08 -16.17
C ALA A 57 -5.03 -1.48 -16.65
N ASP A 58 -3.75 -1.80 -16.54
CA ASP A 58 -3.17 -3.04 -17.05
C ASP A 58 -3.15 -4.14 -15.99
N MET A 59 -3.07 -3.76 -14.71
CA MET A 59 -2.97 -4.67 -13.57
C MET A 59 -3.85 -4.20 -12.43
N ILE A 60 -4.34 -5.15 -11.63
CA ILE A 60 -5.06 -4.91 -10.37
C ILE A 60 -4.56 -5.90 -9.30
N ASP A 61 -4.32 -5.42 -8.10
CA ASP A 61 -3.93 -6.23 -6.97
C ASP A 61 -5.15 -6.77 -6.23
N THR A 62 -5.20 -8.08 -6.07
CA THR A 62 -6.31 -8.77 -5.41
C THR A 62 -5.82 -9.69 -4.30
N ALA A 63 -6.73 -10.20 -3.47
CA ALA A 63 -6.42 -11.18 -2.43
C ALA A 63 -7.35 -12.39 -2.57
N MET A 64 -6.85 -13.60 -2.28
CA MET A 64 -7.69 -14.81 -2.26
C MET A 64 -8.84 -14.63 -1.27
N SER A 65 -10.04 -15.12 -1.64
CA SER A 65 -11.29 -14.84 -0.92
C SER A 65 -11.24 -15.04 0.60
N PRO A 66 -10.53 -16.04 1.17
CA PRO A 66 -10.45 -16.17 2.62
C PRO A 66 -9.78 -14.97 3.33
N PHE A 67 -8.87 -14.26 2.66
CA PHE A 67 -8.16 -13.11 3.23
C PHE A 67 -8.46 -11.77 2.52
N SER A 68 -9.48 -11.75 1.67
CA SER A 68 -9.93 -10.56 0.96
C SER A 68 -10.90 -9.70 1.77
N MET A 69 -11.30 -8.57 1.21
CA MET A 69 -12.30 -7.63 1.76
C MET A 69 -11.83 -6.90 3.04
N GLY A 70 -12.69 -6.09 3.62
CA GLY A 70 -12.38 -5.31 4.81
C GLY A 70 -11.14 -4.43 4.62
N THR A 71 -10.11 -4.64 5.41
CA THR A 71 -8.83 -3.92 5.29
C THR A 71 -7.84 -4.52 4.28
N SER A 72 -8.23 -5.60 3.59
CA SER A 72 -7.50 -6.22 2.48
C SER A 72 -8.00 -5.72 1.13
N GLN A 73 -7.72 -6.42 0.04
CA GLN A 73 -8.09 -6.08 -1.32
C GLN A 73 -9.39 -6.80 -1.75
N PRO A 74 -9.95 -6.47 -2.92
CA PRO A 74 -11.01 -7.26 -3.54
C PRO A 74 -10.62 -8.73 -3.72
N ALA A 75 -11.61 -9.62 -3.68
CA ALA A 75 -11.37 -11.06 -3.85
C ALA A 75 -10.97 -11.38 -5.29
N THR A 76 -9.90 -12.16 -5.46
CA THR A 76 -9.36 -12.57 -6.76
C THR A 76 -10.44 -13.29 -7.58
N GLU A 77 -11.09 -14.30 -7.01
CA GLU A 77 -12.09 -15.13 -7.67
C GLU A 77 -13.29 -14.29 -8.16
N VAL A 78 -13.66 -13.27 -7.38
CA VAL A 78 -14.76 -12.35 -7.74
C VAL A 78 -14.37 -11.47 -8.91
N MET A 79 -13.14 -10.94 -8.92
CA MET A 79 -12.68 -10.10 -10.02
C MET A 79 -12.49 -10.90 -11.31
N VAL A 80 -11.97 -12.13 -11.23
CA VAL A 80 -11.85 -13.03 -12.38
C VAL A 80 -13.22 -13.34 -12.97
N GLU A 81 -14.22 -13.68 -12.15
CA GLU A 81 -15.59 -13.92 -12.63
C GLU A 81 -16.25 -12.65 -13.19
N THR A 82 -15.94 -11.48 -12.61
CA THR A 82 -16.45 -10.18 -13.08
C THR A 82 -16.01 -9.89 -14.51
N PHE A 83 -14.77 -10.23 -14.87
CA PHE A 83 -14.21 -9.95 -16.19
C PHE A 83 -14.38 -11.10 -17.20
N LYS A 84 -14.86 -12.24 -16.77
CA LYS A 84 -15.05 -13.42 -17.61
C LYS A 84 -15.96 -13.14 -18.81
N GLY A 85 -15.49 -13.53 -20.00
CA GLY A 85 -16.23 -13.31 -21.25
C GLY A 85 -16.26 -11.85 -21.72
N THR A 86 -15.49 -10.95 -21.08
CA THR A 86 -15.29 -9.57 -21.52
C THR A 86 -13.93 -9.43 -22.24
N PRO A 87 -13.64 -8.27 -22.88
CA PRO A 87 -12.31 -8.00 -23.41
C PRO A 87 -11.18 -7.98 -22.36
N TYR A 88 -11.54 -8.01 -21.09
CA TYR A 88 -10.65 -7.98 -19.93
C TYR A 88 -10.56 -9.35 -19.23
N ASP A 89 -11.04 -10.41 -19.88
CA ASP A 89 -10.97 -11.77 -19.34
C ASP A 89 -9.52 -12.18 -19.09
N THR A 90 -9.22 -12.54 -17.85
CA THR A 90 -7.87 -12.91 -17.41
C THR A 90 -7.46 -14.30 -17.88
N GLY A 91 -8.43 -15.15 -18.25
CA GLY A 91 -8.19 -16.56 -18.58
C GLY A 91 -7.77 -17.43 -17.39
N LEU A 92 -7.85 -16.91 -16.15
CA LEU A 92 -7.53 -17.67 -14.95
C LEU A 92 -8.59 -18.76 -14.68
N ASP A 93 -8.11 -19.93 -14.25
CA ASP A 93 -8.92 -21.11 -13.97
C ASP A 93 -9.62 -20.99 -12.61
N GLN A 94 -10.92 -20.82 -12.60
CA GLN A 94 -11.74 -20.67 -11.38
C GLN A 94 -11.69 -21.91 -10.46
N GLU A 95 -11.56 -23.13 -10.99
CA GLU A 95 -11.44 -24.33 -10.17
C GLU A 95 -10.13 -24.32 -9.38
N LYS A 96 -9.01 -23.93 -10.02
CA LYS A 96 -7.74 -23.80 -9.34
C LYS A 96 -7.75 -22.68 -8.30
N LEU A 97 -8.40 -21.56 -8.58
CA LEU A 97 -8.55 -20.48 -7.60
C LEU A 97 -9.39 -20.96 -6.40
N ALA A 98 -10.44 -21.76 -6.63
CA ALA A 98 -11.23 -22.37 -5.56
C ALA A 98 -10.39 -23.32 -4.70
N GLU A 99 -9.55 -24.18 -5.31
CA GLU A 99 -8.62 -25.05 -4.57
C GLU A 99 -7.66 -24.25 -3.68
N ILE A 100 -7.11 -23.14 -4.20
CA ILE A 100 -6.25 -22.24 -3.41
C ILE A 100 -7.02 -21.61 -2.25
N ALA A 101 -8.24 -21.14 -2.50
CA ALA A 101 -9.09 -20.57 -1.47
C ALA A 101 -9.41 -21.58 -0.37
N ASP A 102 -9.71 -22.82 -0.72
CA ASP A 102 -9.99 -23.90 0.22
C ASP A 102 -8.77 -24.25 1.09
N TYR A 103 -7.57 -24.18 0.52
CA TYR A 103 -6.33 -24.34 1.30
C TYR A 103 -6.18 -23.26 2.38
N PHE A 104 -6.52 -22.01 2.10
CA PHE A 104 -6.40 -20.91 3.04
C PHE A 104 -7.57 -20.77 4.04
N ARG A 105 -8.71 -21.37 3.78
CA ARG A 105 -9.92 -21.26 4.62
C ARG A 105 -9.71 -21.68 6.07
N PRO A 106 -9.07 -22.84 6.37
CA PRO A 106 -8.77 -23.23 7.75
C PRO A 106 -7.82 -22.25 8.47
N MET A 107 -6.88 -21.66 7.74
CA MET A 107 -5.94 -20.68 8.32
C MET A 107 -6.68 -19.41 8.74
N ARG A 108 -7.65 -18.93 7.94
CA ARG A 108 -8.54 -17.84 8.31
C ARG A 108 -9.34 -18.15 9.57
N GLU A 109 -9.94 -19.34 9.63
CA GLU A 109 -10.73 -19.76 10.80
C GLU A 109 -9.87 -19.78 12.08
N GLU A 110 -8.65 -20.29 12.00
CA GLU A 110 -7.71 -20.27 13.13
C GLU A 110 -7.31 -18.84 13.52
N ALA A 111 -7.03 -17.96 12.55
CA ALA A 111 -6.71 -16.56 12.80
C ALA A 111 -7.88 -15.80 13.46
N LEU A 112 -9.11 -16.14 13.13
CA LEU A 112 -10.30 -15.59 13.79
C LEU A 112 -10.46 -16.13 15.22
N LYS A 113 -10.28 -17.45 15.43
CA LYS A 113 -10.39 -18.09 16.74
C LYS A 113 -9.31 -17.61 17.72
N SER A 114 -8.07 -17.47 17.24
CA SER A 114 -6.95 -17.00 18.05
C SER A 114 -6.99 -15.49 18.34
N GLY A 115 -7.88 -14.73 17.66
CA GLY A 115 -7.93 -13.29 17.76
C GLY A 115 -6.82 -12.54 16.99
N LEU A 116 -6.01 -13.26 16.20
CA LEU A 116 -5.02 -12.67 15.30
C LEU A 116 -5.71 -11.76 14.27
N MET A 117 -6.86 -12.18 13.74
CA MET A 117 -7.72 -11.34 12.92
C MET A 117 -8.78 -10.65 13.81
N ASN A 118 -8.72 -9.33 13.87
CA ASN A 118 -9.72 -8.55 14.61
C ASN A 118 -10.98 -8.38 13.76
N THR A 119 -12.10 -8.93 14.22
CA THR A 119 -13.40 -8.87 13.52
C THR A 119 -13.92 -7.45 13.29
N LYS A 120 -13.51 -6.47 14.11
CA LYS A 120 -13.92 -5.07 13.97
C LYS A 120 -13.43 -4.42 12.67
N VAL A 121 -12.35 -4.93 12.08
CA VAL A 121 -11.76 -4.39 10.84
C VAL A 121 -12.07 -5.23 9.61
N LEU A 122 -12.90 -6.28 9.74
CA LEU A 122 -13.30 -7.13 8.62
C LEU A 122 -14.48 -6.57 7.82
N GLY A 123 -15.24 -5.67 8.40
CA GLY A 123 -16.34 -4.99 7.72
C GLY A 123 -15.86 -3.82 6.88
N VAL A 124 -16.78 -3.25 6.09
CA VAL A 124 -16.55 -2.00 5.37
C VAL A 124 -17.05 -0.82 6.19
N ASP A 125 -16.36 0.32 6.09
CA ASP A 125 -16.78 1.57 6.71
C ASP A 125 -16.63 2.72 5.72
N ILE A 126 -17.76 3.22 5.21
CA ILE A 126 -17.79 4.36 4.28
C ILE A 126 -17.20 5.64 4.91
N ASN A 127 -17.15 5.74 6.23
CA ASN A 127 -16.49 6.85 6.90
C ASN A 127 -14.98 6.92 6.62
N THR A 128 -14.38 5.84 6.12
CA THR A 128 -13.00 5.85 5.61
C THR A 128 -12.80 6.95 4.57
N LEU A 129 -13.76 7.16 3.66
CA LEU A 129 -13.72 8.25 2.68
C LEU A 129 -13.76 9.64 3.34
N ARG A 130 -14.37 9.73 4.51
CA ARG A 130 -14.49 10.98 5.28
C ARG A 130 -13.27 11.25 6.14
N TYR A 131 -12.75 10.24 6.82
CA TYR A 131 -11.63 10.37 7.75
C TYR A 131 -10.27 10.08 7.10
N GLN A 132 -10.25 9.44 5.94
CA GLN A 132 -9.06 9.15 5.13
C GLN A 132 -8.02 8.29 5.86
N VAL A 133 -8.46 7.38 6.70
CA VAL A 133 -7.60 6.58 7.59
C VAL A 133 -7.41 5.17 7.03
N PRO A 134 -6.15 4.74 6.75
CA PRO A 134 -5.86 3.36 6.36
C PRO A 134 -6.24 2.35 7.45
N GLY A 135 -6.66 1.14 7.04
CA GLY A 135 -7.08 0.09 7.97
C GLY A 135 -6.04 -0.30 9.02
N GLY A 136 -4.76 -0.39 8.63
CA GLY A 136 -3.66 -0.65 9.56
C GLY A 136 -3.48 0.46 10.59
N MET A 137 -3.75 1.71 10.21
CA MET A 137 -3.71 2.85 11.14
C MET A 137 -4.86 2.80 12.14
N LEU A 138 -6.05 2.35 11.73
CA LEU A 138 -7.19 2.17 12.65
C LEU A 138 -6.87 1.20 13.78
N SER A 139 -6.23 0.07 13.47
CA SER A 139 -5.82 -0.92 14.46
C SER A 139 -4.83 -0.34 15.47
N ASN A 140 -3.82 0.40 14.99
CA ASN A 140 -2.85 1.07 15.85
C ASN A 140 -3.50 2.14 16.72
N LEU A 141 -4.46 2.90 16.17
CA LEU A 141 -5.20 3.92 16.88
C LEU A 141 -6.01 3.33 18.05
N VAL A 142 -6.72 2.23 17.81
CA VAL A 142 -7.47 1.51 18.84
C VAL A 142 -6.55 1.06 19.96
N SER A 143 -5.37 0.51 19.64
CA SER A 143 -4.38 0.07 20.61
C SER A 143 -3.84 1.23 21.45
N GLN A 144 -3.46 2.34 20.82
CA GLN A 144 -2.97 3.54 21.52
C GLN A 144 -4.02 4.14 22.45
N LEU A 145 -5.29 4.23 22.03
CA LEU A 145 -6.35 4.74 22.87
C LEU A 145 -6.68 3.82 24.05
N LYS A 146 -6.58 2.49 23.85
CA LYS A 146 -6.73 1.51 24.91
C LYS A 146 -5.62 1.62 25.95
N GLU A 147 -4.37 1.75 25.53
CA GLU A 147 -3.23 1.98 26.42
C GLU A 147 -3.38 3.28 27.22
N ALA A 148 -3.92 4.32 26.58
CA ALA A 148 -4.21 5.61 27.23
C ALA A 148 -5.52 5.60 28.06
N ARG A 149 -6.29 4.51 28.09
CA ARG A 149 -7.62 4.40 28.72
C ARG A 149 -8.59 5.49 28.25
N ALA A 150 -8.59 5.76 26.95
CA ALA A 150 -9.34 6.84 26.31
C ALA A 150 -10.10 6.34 25.06
N GLU A 151 -10.63 5.11 25.11
CA GLU A 151 -11.37 4.51 23.99
C GLU A 151 -12.61 5.32 23.60
N ASP A 152 -13.19 6.07 24.53
CA ASP A 152 -14.29 7.00 24.31
C ASP A 152 -13.93 8.14 23.35
N LYS A 153 -12.66 8.48 23.21
CA LYS A 153 -12.13 9.52 22.32
C LYS A 153 -11.91 9.08 20.87
N TYR A 154 -12.21 7.83 20.54
CA TYR A 154 -11.96 7.27 19.22
C TYR A 154 -12.49 8.13 18.06
N TYR A 155 -13.77 8.52 18.13
CA TYR A 155 -14.38 9.34 17.08
C TYR A 155 -13.86 10.79 17.03
N ASP A 156 -13.42 11.34 18.15
CA ASP A 156 -12.81 12.67 18.17
C ASP A 156 -11.45 12.65 17.47
N VAL A 157 -10.67 11.59 17.69
CA VAL A 157 -9.39 11.39 16.99
C VAL A 157 -9.61 11.19 15.49
N LEU A 158 -10.60 10.39 15.07
CA LEU A 158 -10.93 10.22 13.65
C LEU A 158 -11.27 11.56 12.96
N LYS A 159 -11.97 12.46 13.64
CA LYS A 159 -12.27 13.81 13.14
C LYS A 159 -11.03 14.72 13.09
N GLU A 160 -10.09 14.51 14.00
CA GLU A 160 -8.86 15.31 14.08
C GLU A 160 -7.82 14.93 13.02
N ILE A 161 -7.78 13.66 12.57
CA ILE A 161 -6.81 13.15 11.58
C ILE A 161 -6.81 13.98 10.28
N PRO A 162 -7.95 14.24 9.60
CA PRO A 162 -7.95 15.06 8.39
C PRO A 162 -7.46 16.50 8.64
N ARG A 163 -7.71 17.04 9.83
CA ARG A 163 -7.26 18.38 10.21
C ARG A 163 -5.75 18.44 10.37
N VAL A 164 -5.17 17.48 11.10
CA VAL A 164 -3.71 17.34 11.24
C VAL A 164 -3.05 17.10 9.87
N ARG A 165 -3.64 16.20 9.05
CA ARG A 165 -3.15 15.94 7.70
C ARG A 165 -3.09 17.22 6.86
N LYS A 166 -4.16 18.04 6.89
CA LYS A 166 -4.21 19.32 6.19
C LYS A 166 -3.11 20.27 6.66
N ASP A 167 -2.96 20.43 7.99
CA ASP A 167 -1.96 21.32 8.58
C ASP A 167 -0.52 20.87 8.28
N PHE A 168 -0.33 19.56 8.09
CA PHE A 168 0.94 18.93 7.73
C PHE A 168 1.19 18.85 6.21
N GLY A 169 0.48 19.65 5.40
CA GLY A 169 0.72 19.75 3.97
C GLY A 169 0.17 18.58 3.15
N GLU A 170 -0.85 17.91 3.65
CA GLU A 170 -1.55 16.79 2.99
C GLU A 170 -0.63 15.63 2.60
N PRO A 171 0.24 15.12 3.49
CA PRO A 171 1.06 13.98 3.16
C PRO A 171 0.19 12.76 2.81
N PRO A 172 0.65 11.87 1.89
CA PRO A 172 0.01 10.59 1.69
C PRO A 172 -0.03 9.81 3.01
N LEU A 173 -1.17 9.19 3.36
CA LEU A 173 -1.30 8.42 4.60
C LEU A 173 -0.79 6.98 4.41
N VAL A 174 0.51 6.86 4.21
CA VAL A 174 1.27 5.61 4.15
C VAL A 174 2.37 5.65 5.22
N THR A 175 3.02 4.52 5.52
CA THR A 175 4.15 4.50 6.47
C THR A 175 5.32 5.35 5.93
N PRO A 176 5.90 6.26 6.73
CA PRO A 176 5.62 6.57 8.14
C PRO A 176 4.61 7.71 8.37
N SER A 177 4.20 8.45 7.34
CA SER A 177 3.37 9.66 7.48
C SER A 177 2.02 9.40 8.12
N SER A 178 1.39 8.24 7.85
CA SER A 178 0.15 7.83 8.50
C SER A 178 0.29 7.74 10.03
N GLN A 179 1.40 7.18 10.51
CA GLN A 179 1.70 7.06 11.94
C GLN A 179 1.97 8.44 12.56
N ILE A 180 2.71 9.30 11.86
CA ILE A 180 3.00 10.67 12.32
C ILE A 180 1.72 11.46 12.50
N VAL A 181 0.85 11.48 11.49
CA VAL A 181 -0.42 12.19 11.51
C VAL A 181 -1.36 11.59 12.57
N GLY A 182 -1.45 10.26 12.64
CA GLY A 182 -2.31 9.58 13.61
C GLY A 182 -1.90 9.82 15.05
N THR A 183 -0.63 9.64 15.37
CA THR A 183 -0.12 9.87 16.74
C THR A 183 -0.27 11.34 17.15
N GLN A 184 -0.03 12.28 16.22
CA GLN A 184 -0.26 13.70 16.51
C GLN A 184 -1.76 14.01 16.76
N ALA A 185 -2.66 13.40 16.00
CA ALA A 185 -4.09 13.57 16.21
C ALA A 185 -4.54 13.02 17.59
N VAL A 186 -4.05 11.84 17.98
CA VAL A 186 -4.27 11.29 19.32
C VAL A 186 -3.79 12.26 20.39
N LEU A 187 -2.57 12.77 20.23
CA LEU A 187 -1.97 13.69 21.20
C LEU A 187 -2.78 15.00 21.34
N ASN A 188 -3.24 15.57 20.21
CA ASN A 188 -4.08 16.77 20.22
C ASN A 188 -5.37 16.55 21.01
N VAL A 189 -6.03 15.40 20.83
CA VAL A 189 -7.29 15.07 21.52
C VAL A 189 -7.08 14.79 23.00
N LEU A 190 -6.05 14.01 23.34
CA LEU A 190 -5.74 13.67 24.74
C LEU A 190 -5.33 14.89 25.56
N MET A 191 -4.61 15.84 24.96
CA MET A 191 -4.18 17.08 25.63
C MET A 191 -5.29 18.14 25.73
N GLY A 192 -6.42 17.93 25.04
CA GLY A 192 -7.54 18.87 24.99
C GLY A 192 -7.25 20.17 24.23
N GLU A 193 -6.05 20.33 23.71
CA GLU A 193 -5.59 21.49 22.94
C GLU A 193 -4.71 21.04 21.77
N ARG A 194 -5.04 21.53 20.56
CA ARG A 194 -4.29 21.22 19.35
C ARG A 194 -2.85 21.78 19.43
N TYR A 195 -1.90 20.89 19.15
CA TYR A 195 -0.46 21.25 19.11
C TYR A 195 0.08 21.85 20.41
N LYS A 196 -0.49 21.48 21.55
CA LYS A 196 0.11 21.75 22.85
C LYS A 196 1.45 21.05 23.00
N MET A 197 1.54 19.84 22.40
CA MET A 197 2.76 19.08 22.27
C MET A 197 2.89 18.53 20.85
N PHE A 198 4.14 18.38 20.40
CA PHE A 198 4.47 17.71 19.15
C PHE A 198 5.29 16.46 19.43
N THR A 199 5.02 15.38 18.68
CA THR A 199 5.91 14.23 18.67
C THR A 199 7.25 14.60 18.02
N LYS A 200 8.30 13.82 18.28
CA LYS A 200 9.60 14.01 17.64
C LYS A 200 9.48 13.89 16.11
N GLU A 201 8.70 12.93 15.66
CA GLU A 201 8.46 12.65 14.24
C GLU A 201 7.66 13.77 13.58
N SER A 202 6.67 14.35 14.27
CA SER A 202 5.91 15.51 13.78
C SER A 202 6.83 16.74 13.57
N LYS A 203 7.74 16.98 14.50
CA LYS A 203 8.73 18.06 14.36
C LYS A 203 9.67 17.83 13.18
N LYS A 204 10.13 16.59 12.98
CA LYS A 204 10.97 16.21 11.83
C LYS A 204 10.24 16.39 10.50
N LEU A 205 8.95 15.99 10.43
CA LEU A 205 8.14 16.21 9.24
C LEU A 205 8.02 17.70 8.92
N LEU A 206 7.66 18.53 9.91
CA LEU A 206 7.51 19.96 9.75
C LEU A 206 8.86 20.69 9.52
N MET A 207 9.98 20.09 9.93
CA MET A 207 11.33 20.53 9.57
C MET A 207 11.69 20.24 8.11
N GLY A 208 10.97 19.34 7.43
CA GLY A 208 11.27 18.93 6.06
C GLY A 208 12.22 17.73 5.93
N GLU A 209 12.49 16.98 7.02
CA GLU A 209 13.37 15.80 7.02
C GLU A 209 12.78 14.63 6.19
N PHE A 210 11.49 14.66 5.88
CA PHE A 210 10.80 13.67 5.02
C PHE A 210 10.60 14.15 3.57
N GLY A 211 11.23 15.27 3.18
CA GLY A 211 11.07 15.85 1.86
C GLY A 211 9.84 16.76 1.73
N GLN A 212 9.40 16.96 0.49
CA GLN A 212 8.28 17.85 0.18
C GLN A 212 6.94 17.13 0.30
N THR A 213 5.96 17.83 0.86
CA THR A 213 4.56 17.40 0.90
C THR A 213 3.77 17.94 -0.30
N VAL A 214 2.56 17.38 -0.53
CA VAL A 214 1.70 17.77 -1.66
C VAL A 214 1.32 19.26 -1.62
N LYS A 215 1.07 19.78 -0.40
CA LYS A 215 0.80 21.20 -0.14
C LYS A 215 1.79 21.76 0.87
N PRO A 216 1.96 23.07 0.93
CA PRO A 216 2.75 23.69 1.99
C PRO A 216 2.20 23.35 3.38
N PHE A 217 3.08 23.25 4.37
CA PHE A 217 2.69 23.17 5.77
C PHE A 217 1.92 24.43 6.20
N ASP A 218 1.01 24.28 7.16
CA ASP A 218 0.42 25.43 7.86
C ASP A 218 1.55 26.20 8.57
N LYS A 219 1.67 27.50 8.28
CA LYS A 219 2.81 28.31 8.75
C LYS A 219 2.83 28.50 10.26
N GLU A 220 1.65 28.61 10.88
CA GLU A 220 1.55 28.80 12.34
C GLU A 220 1.90 27.49 13.06
N VAL A 221 1.40 26.37 12.56
CA VAL A 221 1.70 25.05 13.10
C VAL A 221 3.18 24.72 12.93
N GLN A 222 3.76 25.00 11.76
CA GLN A 222 5.18 24.81 11.51
C GLN A 222 6.03 25.65 12.47
N LYS A 223 5.73 26.95 12.60
CA LYS A 223 6.46 27.83 13.52
C LYS A 223 6.33 27.37 14.98
N LYS A 224 5.13 26.91 15.39
CA LYS A 224 4.92 26.37 16.75
C LYS A 224 5.73 25.11 17.00
N ALA A 225 5.95 24.27 15.98
CA ALA A 225 6.68 23.01 16.10
C ALA A 225 8.21 23.17 16.12
N ILE A 226 8.75 24.02 15.23
CA ILE A 226 10.20 24.14 15.01
C ILE A 226 10.81 25.47 15.46
N GLY A 227 9.97 26.43 15.93
CA GLY A 227 10.42 27.75 16.40
C GLY A 227 11.07 28.57 15.27
N ASP A 228 12.24 29.10 15.56
CA ASP A 228 13.02 29.90 14.62
C ASP A 228 14.00 29.08 13.75
N ALA A 229 13.93 27.75 13.84
CA ALA A 229 14.76 26.88 13.02
C ALA A 229 14.37 27.00 11.53
N LYS A 230 15.38 26.96 10.66
CA LYS A 230 15.16 27.02 9.21
C LYS A 230 14.78 25.62 8.70
N PRO A 231 13.61 25.46 8.05
CA PRO A 231 13.25 24.17 7.48
C PRO A 231 14.18 23.77 6.34
N ILE A 232 14.33 22.45 6.16
CA ILE A 232 15.05 21.84 5.04
C ILE A 232 14.25 22.04 3.78
N THR A 233 14.86 22.60 2.73
CA THR A 233 14.22 22.85 1.44
C THR A 233 14.87 22.10 0.28
N CYS A 234 16.05 21.51 0.51
CA CYS A 234 16.71 20.59 -0.41
C CYS A 234 16.27 19.14 -0.18
N ARG A 235 16.76 18.23 -0.99
CA ARG A 235 16.59 16.79 -0.77
C ARG A 235 17.29 16.40 0.55
N PRO A 236 16.59 15.83 1.55
CA PRO A 236 17.20 15.53 2.85
C PRO A 236 18.42 14.62 2.77
N ALA A 237 18.44 13.68 1.80
CA ALA A 237 19.57 12.77 1.60
C ALA A 237 20.87 13.50 1.22
N ASP A 238 20.79 14.70 0.64
CA ASP A 238 21.99 15.48 0.27
C ASP A 238 22.70 16.09 1.49
N LEU A 239 22.05 16.04 2.66
CA LEU A 239 22.60 16.47 3.94
C LEU A 239 23.26 15.33 4.74
N ILE A 240 23.20 14.10 4.22
CA ILE A 240 23.74 12.92 4.87
C ILE A 240 25.08 12.58 4.22
N GLU A 241 26.13 12.56 5.02
CA GLU A 241 27.44 12.09 4.57
C GLU A 241 27.38 10.60 4.18
N PRO A 242 28.10 10.15 3.13
CA PRO A 242 28.22 8.75 2.78
C PRO A 242 28.71 7.93 3.98
N GLN A 243 27.95 6.86 4.32
CA GLN A 243 28.21 6.11 5.55
C GLN A 243 28.64 4.66 5.31
N LEU A 244 28.52 4.14 4.09
CA LEU A 244 28.73 2.71 3.83
C LEU A 244 30.13 2.23 4.21
N GLU A 245 31.18 2.97 3.85
CA GLU A 245 32.57 2.60 4.18
C GLU A 245 32.81 2.58 5.70
N LYS A 246 32.26 3.56 6.42
CA LYS A 246 32.33 3.60 7.87
C LYS A 246 31.60 2.43 8.50
N ILE A 247 30.39 2.15 8.03
CA ILE A 247 29.57 1.03 8.51
C ILE A 247 30.24 -0.31 8.23
N GLU A 248 30.82 -0.49 7.04
CA GLU A 248 31.56 -1.71 6.69
C GLU A 248 32.76 -1.93 7.62
N ALA A 249 33.48 -0.86 7.96
CA ALA A 249 34.57 -0.94 8.92
C ALA A 249 34.10 -1.30 10.34
N GLU A 250 33.00 -0.71 10.80
CA GLU A 250 32.41 -0.98 12.13
C GLU A 250 31.91 -2.39 12.29
N MET A 251 31.28 -2.96 11.22
CA MET A 251 30.66 -4.28 11.29
C MET A 251 31.51 -5.41 10.75
N LYS A 252 32.76 -5.16 10.39
CA LYS A 252 33.67 -6.11 9.75
C LYS A 252 33.73 -7.50 10.41
N GLN A 253 33.68 -7.54 11.73
CA GLN A 253 33.73 -8.80 12.51
C GLN A 253 32.50 -9.71 12.29
N TRP A 254 31.36 -9.15 11.90
CA TRP A 254 30.11 -9.88 11.66
C TRP A 254 29.82 -10.11 10.17
N LYS A 255 30.56 -9.45 9.25
CA LYS A 255 30.32 -9.52 7.82
C LYS A 255 30.57 -10.92 7.27
N GLN A 256 29.55 -11.55 6.72
CA GLN A 256 29.63 -12.81 6.00
C GLN A 256 29.27 -12.66 4.52
N GLN A 257 28.54 -11.60 4.15
CA GLN A 257 28.12 -11.27 2.81
C GLN A 257 27.92 -9.74 2.69
N ASP A 258 27.81 -9.23 1.46
CA ASP A 258 27.73 -7.77 1.26
C ASP A 258 26.42 -7.16 1.76
N GLU A 259 25.31 -7.92 1.72
CA GLU A 259 24.02 -7.52 2.26
C GLU A 259 24.04 -7.26 3.78
N ASP A 260 25.00 -7.82 4.49
CA ASP A 260 25.12 -7.60 5.94
C ASP A 260 25.44 -6.13 6.26
N VAL A 261 26.18 -5.45 5.38
CA VAL A 261 26.47 -4.01 5.52
C VAL A 261 25.19 -3.20 5.45
N LEU A 262 24.31 -3.54 4.51
CA LEU A 262 23.01 -2.88 4.35
C LEU A 262 22.08 -3.21 5.54
N THR A 263 22.08 -4.45 5.99
CA THR A 263 21.30 -4.85 7.17
C THR A 263 21.72 -4.08 8.41
N TYR A 264 23.04 -3.94 8.63
CA TYR A 264 23.53 -3.15 9.75
C TYR A 264 23.26 -1.65 9.59
N ALA A 265 23.37 -1.10 8.37
CA ALA A 265 23.05 0.29 8.08
C ALA A 265 21.60 0.65 8.41
N LEU A 266 20.68 -0.24 8.09
CA LEU A 266 19.25 -0.02 8.28
C LEU A 266 18.77 -0.34 9.71
N PHE A 267 19.34 -1.36 10.35
CA PHE A 267 18.88 -1.90 11.63
C PHE A 267 20.04 -2.18 12.61
N PRO A 268 20.85 -1.19 13.00
CA PRO A 268 22.13 -1.45 13.68
C PRO A 268 22.01 -2.21 14.99
N GLN A 269 20.94 -2.02 15.77
CA GLN A 269 20.74 -2.73 17.05
C GLN A 269 20.34 -4.19 16.83
N VAL A 270 19.28 -4.40 16.05
CA VAL A 270 18.73 -5.74 15.77
C VAL A 270 19.72 -6.58 14.95
N ALA A 271 20.46 -5.93 14.03
CA ALA A 271 21.47 -6.61 13.22
C ALA A 271 22.59 -7.23 14.04
N LYS A 272 23.07 -6.58 15.10
CA LYS A 272 24.09 -7.14 15.99
C LYS A 272 23.61 -8.43 16.65
N GLU A 273 22.44 -8.42 17.27
CA GLU A 273 21.86 -9.61 17.90
C GLU A 273 21.66 -10.75 16.89
N PHE A 274 21.19 -10.41 15.69
CA PHE A 274 21.04 -11.36 14.60
C PHE A 274 22.38 -11.96 14.17
N PHE A 275 23.41 -11.13 13.94
CA PHE A 275 24.73 -11.59 13.49
C PHE A 275 25.42 -12.48 14.54
N GLU A 276 25.24 -12.18 15.83
CA GLU A 276 25.77 -12.98 16.93
C GLU A 276 25.04 -14.33 17.09
N SER A 277 23.73 -14.35 16.79
CA SER A 277 22.91 -15.54 16.90
C SER A 277 22.98 -16.47 15.69
N ARG A 278 23.39 -15.96 14.51
CA ARG A 278 23.40 -16.79 13.30
C ARG A 278 24.58 -17.74 13.27
N PRO A 279 24.40 -18.99 12.75
CA PRO A 279 25.50 -19.94 12.59
C PRO A 279 26.57 -19.40 11.63
N ALA A 280 27.82 -19.78 11.84
CA ALA A 280 28.91 -19.50 10.91
C ALA A 280 28.57 -19.98 9.49
N LYS A 281 29.01 -19.20 8.49
CA LYS A 281 28.69 -19.39 7.07
C LYS A 281 28.79 -20.85 6.65
N LYS A 282 27.68 -21.47 6.28
CA LYS A 282 27.72 -22.72 5.53
C LYS A 282 28.40 -22.47 4.19
N PRO A 283 29.22 -23.40 3.68
CA PRO A 283 29.79 -23.24 2.34
C PRO A 283 28.66 -22.97 1.33
N PRO A 284 28.94 -22.22 0.27
CA PRO A 284 27.90 -21.81 -0.68
C PRO A 284 27.14 -23.06 -1.14
N VAL A 285 25.84 -23.07 -0.90
CA VAL A 285 24.95 -24.03 -1.57
C VAL A 285 25.12 -23.73 -3.06
N GLU A 286 25.62 -24.70 -3.82
CA GLU A 286 25.66 -24.60 -5.28
C GLU A 286 24.33 -24.01 -5.73
N LYS A 287 24.41 -22.94 -6.51
CA LYS A 287 23.21 -22.32 -7.09
C LYS A 287 22.47 -23.45 -7.81
N ARG A 288 21.39 -23.93 -7.24
CA ARG A 288 20.44 -24.73 -8.01
C ARG A 288 20.13 -23.87 -9.23
N GLU A 289 20.53 -24.34 -10.41
CA GLU A 289 20.02 -23.80 -11.65
C GLU A 289 18.49 -23.78 -11.50
N ILE A 290 17.94 -22.58 -11.43
CA ILE A 290 16.51 -22.41 -11.59
C ILE A 290 16.28 -22.91 -13.02
N LEU A 291 15.80 -24.14 -13.13
CA LEU A 291 15.30 -24.68 -14.37
C LEU A 291 14.40 -23.58 -14.94
N LYS A 292 14.88 -22.93 -16.00
CA LYS A 292 14.03 -22.09 -16.83
C LYS A 292 12.92 -23.03 -17.31
N ALA A 293 11.80 -23.02 -16.61
CA ALA A 293 10.58 -23.63 -17.12
C ALA A 293 10.37 -22.96 -18.49
N ALA A 294 10.52 -23.74 -19.54
CA ALA A 294 10.19 -23.28 -20.88
C ALA A 294 8.74 -22.83 -20.81
N ALA A 295 8.50 -21.55 -21.05
CA ALA A 295 7.15 -21.04 -21.16
C ALA A 295 6.41 -21.90 -22.19
N PRO A 296 5.24 -22.43 -21.88
CA PRO A 296 4.47 -23.19 -22.84
C PRO A 296 4.15 -22.27 -24.03
N GLU A 297 4.47 -22.72 -25.25
CA GLU A 297 4.04 -22.04 -26.46
C GLU A 297 2.53 -21.95 -26.48
N VAL A 298 1.99 -20.76 -26.26
CA VAL A 298 0.55 -20.49 -26.40
C VAL A 298 0.22 -20.50 -27.89
N LYS A 299 -0.37 -21.58 -28.38
CA LYS A 299 -0.98 -21.61 -29.69
C LYS A 299 -2.15 -20.64 -29.70
N LYS A 300 -2.02 -19.53 -30.45
CA LYS A 300 -3.11 -18.58 -30.68
C LYS A 300 -4.26 -19.35 -31.36
N ALA A 301 -5.40 -19.42 -30.66
CA ALA A 301 -6.63 -19.86 -31.31
C ALA A 301 -7.09 -18.82 -32.33
N PRO A 302 -7.63 -19.22 -33.49
CA PRO A 302 -8.12 -18.26 -34.48
C PRO A 302 -9.38 -17.57 -33.93
N VAL A 303 -9.36 -16.25 -33.95
CA VAL A 303 -10.57 -15.44 -33.65
C VAL A 303 -11.51 -15.60 -34.82
N SER A 304 -12.64 -16.27 -34.62
CA SER A 304 -13.74 -16.29 -35.59
C SER A 304 -14.46 -14.94 -35.53
N THR A 305 -14.34 -14.17 -36.60
CA THR A 305 -15.21 -13.03 -36.86
C THR A 305 -16.54 -13.54 -37.38
N GLU A 306 -17.51 -13.76 -36.50
CA GLU A 306 -18.91 -13.84 -36.92
C GLU A 306 -19.53 -12.44 -36.75
N GLU A 307 -19.87 -11.84 -37.88
CA GLU A 307 -20.73 -10.66 -37.97
C GLU A 307 -22.12 -11.03 -37.45
N MET A 308 -22.52 -10.43 -36.32
CA MET A 308 -23.92 -10.49 -35.87
C MET A 308 -24.70 -9.33 -36.45
N ASP A 309 -25.74 -9.70 -37.20
CA ASP A 309 -26.75 -8.81 -37.80
C ASP A 309 -27.53 -8.03 -36.73
N GLY A 310 -27.66 -6.77 -37.01
CA GLY A 310 -28.55 -5.71 -36.57
C GLY A 310 -29.61 -6.01 -35.53
N ASN A 311 -29.31 -5.75 -34.27
CA ASN A 311 -30.23 -5.10 -33.32
C ASN A 311 -29.44 -4.48 -32.15
N GLY A 312 -29.22 -3.21 -32.29
CA GLY A 312 -29.18 -2.16 -31.24
C GLY A 312 -28.42 -2.42 -29.95
N ILE A 313 -27.21 -2.99 -29.96
CA ILE A 313 -26.29 -2.93 -28.82
C ILE A 313 -24.98 -2.36 -29.34
N ASN A 314 -24.53 -1.26 -28.77
CA ASN A 314 -23.30 -0.57 -29.13
C ASN A 314 -22.12 -1.53 -29.20
N THR A 315 -21.62 -1.79 -30.41
CA THR A 315 -20.39 -2.52 -30.64
C THR A 315 -19.20 -1.71 -30.14
N TRP A 316 -18.56 -2.18 -29.12
CA TRP A 316 -17.25 -1.70 -28.70
C TRP A 316 -16.19 -2.19 -29.70
N ALA A 317 -15.87 -1.36 -30.67
CA ALA A 317 -14.82 -1.65 -31.63
C ALA A 317 -13.44 -1.47 -30.96
N GLY A 318 -12.76 -2.57 -30.78
CA GLY A 318 -11.34 -2.79 -30.95
C GLY A 318 -10.31 -1.90 -30.28
N ARG A 319 -9.78 -2.34 -29.12
CA ARG A 319 -8.35 -2.22 -28.86
C ARG A 319 -7.77 -3.63 -28.68
N LYS A 320 -6.70 -3.95 -29.43
CA LYS A 320 -5.92 -5.16 -29.22
C LYS A 320 -5.26 -5.04 -27.84
N SER A 321 -5.71 -5.86 -26.89
CA SER A 321 -4.99 -6.06 -25.63
C SER A 321 -3.89 -7.08 -25.89
N GLU A 322 -2.64 -6.69 -25.77
CA GLU A 322 -1.57 -7.65 -25.53
C GLU A 322 -1.69 -8.08 -24.07
N SER A 323 -2.06 -9.35 -23.86
CA SER A 323 -2.15 -9.93 -22.51
C SER A 323 -0.74 -10.10 -21.95
N TYR A 324 -0.42 -9.38 -20.90
CA TYR A 324 0.74 -9.68 -20.06
C TYR A 324 0.29 -10.67 -18.97
N GLN A 325 0.97 -11.80 -18.90
CA GLN A 325 0.77 -12.81 -17.86
C GLN A 325 1.46 -12.35 -16.58
N ILE A 326 0.73 -12.50 -15.46
CA ILE A 326 1.27 -12.43 -14.09
C ILE A 326 2.09 -13.71 -13.80
#